data_ba8419cbdb000c87e584444513725c1b
#
_entry.id   ba8419cbdb000c87e584444513725c1b
#
_cell.length_a   1.000
_cell.length_b   1.000
_cell.length_c   1.000
_cell.angle_alpha   90.00
_cell.angle_beta   90.00
_cell.angle_gamma   90.00
#
_symmetry.space_group_name_H-M   'P 1'
#
loop_
_entity.id
_entity.type
_entity.pdbx_description
1 polymer ?
#
loop_
_entity_poly.entity_id
_entity_poly.type
_entity_poly.pdbx_seq_one_letter_code
_entity_poly.pdbx_strand_id
1 'polypeptide(L)'
;MSGALKTFIDRTVLFLHGGGYIGGLHDRYRDWGLHQGDLADAGTLFAVDYRLAPEHTYPAALEDAVTAYRAILKAGTDPQQIVLVGNSAGGNLAAALLLSLRNNNMPLPKAAILISPWGYLGSDLPSHMNNIPKDQVLGEKNVRLGGEVAHPSYRKDAPVTDPYISPVCADLTGLPPMLITSGGDELFLDDAALLAAHATAAGVPVQFTIYPRMSHDWTLLLPELPESAAMDAEIRQFVDAQLKR
;
A
#
# COMPACT_ATOMS: atom_id res chain seq x y z
N MET A 1 30.81 14.12 32.09
CA MET A 1 30.24 14.17 30.74
C MET A 1 29.56 12.83 30.49
N SER A 2 28.26 12.74 30.75
CA SER A 2 27.47 11.54 30.45
C SER A 2 27.04 11.61 28.99
N GLY A 3 27.78 10.90 28.12
CA GLY A 3 27.32 10.70 26.76
C GLY A 3 26.06 9.85 26.79
N ALA A 4 24.91 10.45 26.52
CA ALA A 4 23.69 9.71 26.27
C ALA A 4 23.95 8.83 25.03
N LEU A 5 23.96 7.51 25.20
CA LEU A 5 23.87 6.56 24.11
C LEU A 5 22.56 6.89 23.36
N LYS A 6 22.67 7.46 22.15
CA LYS A 6 21.55 7.50 21.22
C LYS A 6 21.24 6.05 20.88
N THR A 7 20.17 5.52 21.45
CA THR A 7 19.58 4.26 20.96
C THR A 7 19.09 4.57 19.55
N PHE A 8 19.76 4.10 18.54
CA PHE A 8 19.24 4.10 17.18
C PHE A 8 18.05 3.13 17.18
N ILE A 9 16.86 3.67 17.09
CA ILE A 9 15.67 2.85 16.80
C ILE A 9 15.80 2.51 15.32
N ASP A 10 16.08 1.26 15.03
CA ASP A 10 16.30 0.78 13.65
C ASP A 10 14.95 0.54 12.97
N ARG A 11 14.24 1.64 12.67
CA ARG A 11 12.98 1.58 11.93
C ARG A 11 13.25 1.02 10.53
N THR A 12 12.40 0.13 10.10
CA THR A 12 12.49 -0.51 8.78
C THR A 12 11.22 -0.23 7.99
N VAL A 13 11.37 0.22 6.75
CA VAL A 13 10.27 0.28 5.79
C VAL A 13 10.34 -0.90 4.85
N LEU A 14 9.24 -1.65 4.72
CA LEU A 14 9.02 -2.59 3.64
C LEU A 14 8.09 -1.94 2.62
N PHE A 15 8.60 -1.69 1.42
CA PHE A 15 7.88 -1.01 0.36
C PHE A 15 7.47 -1.96 -0.76
N LEU A 16 6.19 -1.93 -1.11
CA LEU A 16 5.57 -2.64 -2.22
C LEU A 16 5.06 -1.63 -3.24
N HIS A 17 5.68 -1.61 -4.43
CA HIS A 17 5.40 -0.61 -5.46
C HIS A 17 4.06 -0.84 -6.17
N GLY A 18 3.52 0.22 -6.78
CA GLY A 18 2.36 0.18 -7.64
C GLY A 18 2.66 -0.32 -9.06
N GLY A 19 1.81 0.07 -10.02
CA GLY A 19 1.98 -0.27 -11.44
C GLY A 19 1.06 -1.36 -11.95
N GLY A 20 -0.10 -1.59 -11.30
CA GLY A 20 -1.15 -2.49 -11.78
C GLY A 20 -0.73 -3.95 -11.86
N TYR A 21 0.28 -4.38 -11.12
CA TYR A 21 0.92 -5.70 -11.20
C TYR A 21 1.59 -6.02 -12.54
N ILE A 22 1.65 -5.05 -13.48
CA ILE A 22 2.27 -5.19 -14.82
C ILE A 22 3.45 -4.24 -15.01
N GLY A 23 3.61 -3.23 -14.16
CA GLY A 23 4.74 -2.31 -14.13
C GLY A 23 5.71 -2.68 -13.01
N GLY A 24 7.01 -2.75 -13.34
CA GLY A 24 8.05 -3.14 -12.39
C GLY A 24 8.59 -1.99 -11.53
N LEU A 25 9.51 -2.32 -10.65
CA LEU A 25 10.23 -1.40 -9.77
C LEU A 25 11.23 -0.54 -10.55
N HIS A 26 10.73 0.52 -11.21
CA HIS A 26 11.56 1.48 -11.96
C HIS A 26 12.06 2.62 -11.05
N ASP A 27 12.95 3.47 -11.56
CA ASP A 27 13.67 4.48 -10.76
C ASP A 27 12.73 5.42 -9.98
N ARG A 28 11.63 5.89 -10.60
CA ARG A 28 10.66 6.72 -9.88
C ARG A 28 10.07 6.05 -8.65
N TYR A 29 9.76 4.74 -8.72
CA TYR A 29 9.30 3.98 -7.55
C TYR A 29 10.42 3.79 -6.52
N ARG A 30 11.66 3.62 -6.95
CA ARG A 30 12.82 3.53 -6.04
C ARG A 30 13.01 4.84 -5.27
N ASP A 31 13.02 5.97 -6.00
CA ASP A 31 13.15 7.29 -5.39
C ASP A 31 12.00 7.59 -4.44
N TRP A 32 10.77 7.24 -4.84
CA TRP A 32 9.59 7.44 -3.99
C TRP A 32 9.62 6.51 -2.76
N GLY A 33 10.09 5.27 -2.90
CA GLY A 33 10.32 4.36 -1.78
C GLY A 33 11.35 4.91 -0.79
N LEU A 34 12.45 5.49 -1.27
CA LEU A 34 13.44 6.18 -0.43
C LEU A 34 12.80 7.35 0.32
N HIS A 35 11.98 8.15 -0.37
CA HIS A 35 11.20 9.22 0.27
C HIS A 35 10.28 8.68 1.38
N GLN A 36 9.61 7.54 1.19
CA GLN A 36 8.80 6.91 2.24
C GLN A 36 9.68 6.45 3.44
N GLY A 37 10.88 5.97 3.16
CA GLY A 37 11.88 5.69 4.20
C GLY A 37 12.24 6.92 5.02
N ASP A 38 12.50 8.05 4.35
CA ASP A 38 12.80 9.34 5.00
C ASP A 38 11.60 9.86 5.82
N LEU A 39 10.37 9.66 5.33
CA LEU A 39 9.16 10.03 6.07
C LEU A 39 9.02 9.22 7.37
N ALA A 40 9.41 7.96 7.34
CA ALA A 40 9.37 7.06 8.49
C ALA A 40 10.59 7.20 9.43
N ASP A 41 11.56 8.04 9.11
CA ASP A 41 12.86 8.10 9.82
C ASP A 41 13.49 6.69 9.93
N ALA A 42 13.44 5.93 8.82
CA ALA A 42 13.86 4.55 8.76
C ALA A 42 15.37 4.44 8.47
N GLY A 43 16.07 3.64 9.25
CA GLY A 43 17.47 3.29 8.98
C GLY A 43 17.63 2.28 7.84
N THR A 44 16.56 1.55 7.52
CA THR A 44 16.56 0.51 6.49
C THR A 44 15.30 0.54 5.65
N LEU A 45 15.46 0.44 4.33
CA LEU A 45 14.37 0.28 3.35
C LEU A 45 14.56 -1.00 2.56
N PHE A 46 13.52 -1.82 2.48
CA PHE A 46 13.41 -2.93 1.55
C PHE A 46 12.32 -2.64 0.52
N ALA A 47 12.69 -2.48 -0.74
CA ALA A 47 11.75 -2.40 -1.85
C ALA A 47 11.71 -3.75 -2.55
N VAL A 48 10.52 -4.34 -2.70
CA VAL A 48 10.37 -5.67 -3.30
C VAL A 48 10.11 -5.53 -4.79
N ASP A 49 11.01 -6.09 -5.59
CA ASP A 49 10.84 -6.26 -7.05
C ASP A 49 10.13 -7.60 -7.28
N TYR A 50 8.83 -7.61 -7.08
CA TYR A 50 8.02 -8.81 -7.17
C TYR A 50 7.68 -9.20 -8.60
N ARG A 51 7.42 -10.48 -8.84
CA ARG A 51 7.03 -11.03 -10.15
C ARG A 51 5.74 -10.42 -10.67
N LEU A 52 5.71 -10.11 -11.97
CA LEU A 52 4.66 -9.34 -12.63
C LEU A 52 3.80 -10.18 -13.55
N ALA A 53 2.56 -9.76 -13.73
CA ALA A 53 1.67 -10.24 -14.76
C ALA A 53 2.03 -9.59 -16.13
N PRO A 54 1.69 -10.24 -17.24
CA PRO A 54 0.93 -11.51 -17.34
C PRO A 54 1.77 -12.77 -17.17
N GLU A 55 3.11 -12.68 -17.15
CA GLU A 55 4.02 -13.83 -17.04
C GLU A 55 3.81 -14.57 -15.72
N HIS A 56 3.57 -13.82 -14.64
CA HIS A 56 3.37 -14.35 -13.29
C HIS A 56 2.10 -13.76 -12.67
N THR A 57 1.01 -14.49 -12.78
CA THR A 57 -0.29 -14.11 -12.21
C THR A 57 -0.37 -14.48 -10.72
N TYR A 58 -1.46 -14.12 -10.08
CA TYR A 58 -1.75 -14.54 -8.70
C TYR A 58 -1.50 -16.05 -8.50
N PRO A 59 -0.82 -16.47 -7.43
CA PRO A 59 -0.39 -15.66 -6.27
C PRO A 59 1.08 -15.19 -6.27
N ALA A 60 1.75 -15.14 -7.43
CA ALA A 60 3.21 -14.97 -7.52
C ALA A 60 3.74 -13.74 -6.75
N ALA A 61 3.16 -12.55 -6.93
CA ALA A 61 3.57 -11.33 -6.23
C ALA A 61 3.38 -11.46 -4.70
N LEU A 62 2.31 -12.12 -4.25
CA LEU A 62 2.07 -12.36 -2.83
C LEU A 62 3.12 -13.31 -2.23
N GLU A 63 3.49 -14.37 -2.94
CA GLU A 63 4.56 -15.30 -2.51
C GLU A 63 5.89 -14.58 -2.36
N ASP A 64 6.22 -13.66 -3.29
CA ASP A 64 7.43 -12.87 -3.26
C ASP A 64 7.43 -11.90 -2.07
N ALA A 65 6.31 -11.21 -1.82
CA ALA A 65 6.15 -10.33 -0.67
C ALA A 65 6.29 -11.07 0.67
N VAL A 66 5.67 -12.26 0.80
CA VAL A 66 5.80 -13.13 1.98
C VAL A 66 7.25 -13.59 2.16
N THR A 67 7.92 -13.95 1.06
CA THR A 67 9.32 -14.39 1.08
C THR A 67 10.24 -13.26 1.53
N ALA A 68 10.05 -12.05 1.02
CA ALA A 68 10.79 -10.86 1.43
C ALA A 68 10.58 -10.57 2.92
N TYR A 69 9.33 -10.58 3.39
CA TYR A 69 9.03 -10.35 4.80
C TYR A 69 9.70 -11.38 5.72
N ARG A 70 9.63 -12.67 5.36
CA ARG A 70 10.33 -13.74 6.10
C ARG A 70 11.84 -13.53 6.14
N ALA A 71 12.45 -13.08 5.04
CA ALA A 71 13.87 -12.80 4.99
C ALA A 71 14.26 -11.65 5.93
N ILE A 72 13.46 -10.60 6.00
CA ILE A 72 13.64 -9.46 6.91
C ILE A 72 13.59 -9.92 8.36
N LEU A 73 12.60 -10.73 8.74
CA LEU A 73 12.51 -11.28 10.10
C LEU A 73 13.70 -12.21 10.43
N LYS A 74 14.09 -13.05 9.47
CA LYS A 74 15.26 -13.95 9.63
C LYS A 74 16.57 -13.19 9.79
N ALA A 75 16.68 -12.02 9.20
CA ALA A 75 17.85 -11.12 9.40
C ALA A 75 17.87 -10.46 10.78
N GLY A 76 16.84 -10.68 11.61
CA GLY A 76 16.79 -10.19 12.99
C GLY A 76 16.02 -8.88 13.18
N THR A 77 15.34 -8.37 12.13
CA THR A 77 14.51 -7.16 12.26
C THR A 77 13.31 -7.43 13.16
N ASP A 78 13.12 -6.59 14.17
CA ASP A 78 11.93 -6.64 15.03
C ASP A 78 10.69 -6.25 14.23
N PRO A 79 9.65 -7.10 14.12
CA PRO A 79 8.41 -6.76 13.42
C PRO A 79 7.73 -5.50 13.98
N GLN A 80 7.96 -5.18 15.26
CA GLN A 80 7.46 -3.95 15.89
C GLN A 80 8.21 -2.69 15.46
N GLN A 81 9.26 -2.81 14.66
CA GLN A 81 9.98 -1.70 14.01
C GLN A 81 9.71 -1.64 12.50
N ILE A 82 8.88 -2.52 11.96
CA ILE A 82 8.55 -2.55 10.53
C ILE A 82 7.28 -1.72 10.25
N VAL A 83 7.38 -0.79 9.31
CA VAL A 83 6.25 -0.13 8.66
C VAL A 83 6.12 -0.68 7.24
N LEU A 84 4.96 -1.24 6.93
CA LEU A 84 4.63 -1.70 5.59
C LEU A 84 4.03 -0.55 4.79
N VAL A 85 4.61 -0.22 3.64
CA VAL A 85 4.12 0.84 2.75
C VAL A 85 3.79 0.25 1.40
N GLY A 86 2.61 0.55 0.87
CA GLY A 86 2.23 0.16 -0.48
C GLY A 86 1.32 1.17 -1.16
N ASN A 87 1.53 1.38 -2.47
CA ASN A 87 0.68 2.27 -3.26
C ASN A 87 -0.01 1.51 -4.40
N SER A 88 -1.22 1.89 -4.77
CA SER A 88 -1.94 1.31 -5.90
C SER A 88 -2.05 -0.23 -5.80
N ALA A 89 -1.56 -0.97 -6.78
CA ALA A 89 -1.43 -2.43 -6.73
C ALA A 89 -0.55 -2.90 -5.57
N GLY A 90 0.50 -2.14 -5.21
CA GLY A 90 1.31 -2.40 -4.01
C GLY A 90 0.54 -2.19 -2.71
N GLY A 91 -0.45 -1.29 -2.69
CA GLY A 91 -1.39 -1.13 -1.58
C GLY A 91 -2.31 -2.35 -1.42
N ASN A 92 -2.78 -2.91 -2.53
CA ASN A 92 -3.47 -4.20 -2.56
C ASN A 92 -2.58 -5.32 -2.02
N LEU A 93 -1.36 -5.43 -2.55
CA LEU A 93 -0.40 -6.45 -2.16
C LEU A 93 -0.02 -6.34 -0.68
N ALA A 94 0.07 -5.12 -0.14
CA ALA A 94 0.33 -4.88 1.28
C ALA A 94 -0.82 -5.40 2.16
N ALA A 95 -2.07 -5.13 1.81
CA ALA A 95 -3.22 -5.66 2.51
C ALA A 95 -3.29 -7.20 2.41
N ALA A 96 -3.05 -7.76 1.22
CA ALA A 96 -2.98 -9.20 1.01
C ALA A 96 -1.83 -9.86 1.81
N LEU A 97 -0.67 -9.21 1.89
CA LEU A 97 0.45 -9.65 2.72
C LEU A 97 0.06 -9.69 4.20
N LEU A 98 -0.56 -8.64 4.74
CA LEU A 98 -1.03 -8.62 6.13
C LEU A 98 -1.98 -9.76 6.43
N LEU A 99 -2.95 -10.03 5.55
CA LEU A 99 -3.87 -11.15 5.66
C LEU A 99 -3.12 -12.50 5.66
N SER A 100 -2.16 -12.66 4.76
CA SER A 100 -1.35 -13.87 4.66
C SER A 100 -0.51 -14.10 5.90
N LEU A 101 0.14 -13.05 6.42
CA LEU A 101 0.94 -13.14 7.65
C LEU A 101 0.06 -13.55 8.84
N ARG A 102 -1.08 -12.87 9.06
CA ARG A 102 -2.03 -13.20 10.12
C ARG A 102 -2.53 -14.65 10.03
N ASN A 103 -2.99 -15.05 8.85
CA ASN A 103 -3.58 -16.38 8.65
C ASN A 103 -2.56 -17.52 8.80
N ASN A 104 -1.27 -17.22 8.65
CA ASN A 104 -0.17 -18.15 8.89
C ASN A 104 0.49 -17.97 10.27
N ASN A 105 -0.14 -17.21 11.19
CA ASN A 105 0.37 -16.94 12.54
C ASN A 105 1.80 -16.37 12.54
N MET A 106 2.13 -15.58 11.51
CA MET A 106 3.41 -14.86 11.45
C MET A 106 3.31 -13.53 12.19
N PRO A 107 4.41 -13.03 12.77
CA PRO A 107 4.43 -11.70 13.37
C PRO A 107 4.03 -10.64 12.33
N LEU A 108 3.12 -9.73 12.72
CA LEU A 108 2.68 -8.62 11.88
C LEU A 108 3.62 -7.43 12.03
N PRO A 109 3.76 -6.58 10.98
CA PRO A 109 4.45 -5.30 11.10
C PRO A 109 3.70 -4.39 12.08
N LYS A 110 4.39 -3.37 12.59
CA LYS A 110 3.85 -2.42 13.57
C LYS A 110 2.66 -1.63 13.03
N ALA A 111 2.74 -1.23 11.77
CA ALA A 111 1.71 -0.45 11.10
C ALA A 111 1.80 -0.64 9.57
N ALA A 112 0.73 -0.24 8.86
CA ALA A 112 0.71 -0.19 7.41
C ALA A 112 0.25 1.18 6.89
N ILE A 113 0.79 1.59 5.76
CA ILE A 113 0.42 2.80 5.02
C ILE A 113 0.02 2.37 3.61
N LEU A 114 -1.24 2.58 3.29
CA LEU A 114 -1.84 2.19 2.00
C LEU A 114 -2.24 3.46 1.25
N ILE A 115 -1.54 3.76 0.16
CA ILE A 115 -1.72 4.99 -0.60
C ILE A 115 -2.45 4.66 -1.89
N SER A 116 -3.61 5.27 -2.12
CA SER A 116 -4.44 4.99 -3.31
C SER A 116 -4.62 3.49 -3.57
N PRO A 117 -4.93 2.64 -2.55
CA PRO A 117 -4.87 1.20 -2.69
C PRO A 117 -5.93 0.67 -3.66
N TRP A 118 -5.54 -0.25 -4.55
CA TRP A 118 -6.47 -1.02 -5.37
C TRP A 118 -7.11 -2.13 -4.54
N GLY A 119 -8.11 -1.80 -3.72
CA GLY A 119 -8.68 -2.71 -2.72
C GLY A 119 -9.60 -3.80 -3.28
N TYR A 120 -10.11 -3.60 -4.51
CA TYR A 120 -11.06 -4.49 -5.17
C TYR A 120 -10.70 -4.68 -6.65
N LEU A 121 -10.26 -5.87 -7.03
CA LEU A 121 -9.87 -6.19 -8.41
C LEU A 121 -11.09 -6.58 -9.30
N GLY A 122 -12.24 -5.97 -9.05
CA GLY A 122 -13.38 -5.85 -9.94
C GLY A 122 -13.46 -4.46 -10.57
N SER A 123 -14.48 -4.20 -11.36
CA SER A 123 -14.65 -2.94 -12.07
C SER A 123 -16.04 -2.30 -11.90
N ASP A 124 -16.79 -2.73 -10.89
CA ASP A 124 -18.20 -2.40 -10.68
C ASP A 124 -18.44 -1.47 -9.48
N LEU A 125 -17.39 -0.94 -8.84
CA LEU A 125 -17.55 0.10 -7.83
C LEU A 125 -17.94 1.44 -8.49
N PRO A 126 -18.75 2.28 -7.83
CA PRO A 126 -19.20 3.54 -8.40
C PRO A 126 -18.07 4.47 -8.87
N SER A 127 -16.97 4.58 -8.10
CA SER A 127 -15.82 5.42 -8.48
C SER A 127 -15.10 4.91 -9.72
N HIS A 128 -15.09 3.58 -9.98
CA HIS A 128 -14.50 2.98 -11.19
C HIS A 128 -15.19 3.48 -12.47
N MET A 129 -16.43 3.96 -12.38
CA MET A 129 -17.18 4.52 -13.49
C MET A 129 -17.23 6.06 -13.44
N ASN A 130 -17.59 6.62 -12.28
CA ASN A 130 -17.87 8.04 -12.13
C ASN A 130 -16.62 8.92 -12.18
N ASN A 131 -15.44 8.34 -11.88
CA ASN A 131 -14.18 9.07 -11.87
C ASN A 131 -13.33 8.84 -13.13
N ILE A 132 -13.75 8.01 -14.09
CA ILE A 132 -13.07 7.85 -15.39
C ILE A 132 -12.72 9.21 -16.04
N PRO A 133 -13.63 10.20 -16.15
CA PRO A 133 -13.29 11.48 -16.77
C PRO A 133 -12.42 12.39 -15.88
N LYS A 134 -12.30 12.11 -14.59
CA LYS A 134 -11.59 12.95 -13.61
C LYS A 134 -10.17 12.47 -13.36
N ASP A 135 -9.98 11.14 -13.23
CA ASP A 135 -8.67 10.55 -12.96
C ASP A 135 -7.72 10.73 -14.14
N GLN A 136 -6.66 11.52 -13.93
CA GLN A 136 -5.70 11.83 -14.98
C GLN A 136 -4.72 10.67 -15.22
N VAL A 137 -4.68 9.67 -14.35
CA VAL A 137 -3.71 8.57 -14.35
C VAL A 137 -4.35 7.26 -14.82
N LEU A 138 -5.51 6.89 -14.29
CA LEU A 138 -6.19 5.62 -14.59
C LEU A 138 -7.41 5.81 -15.49
N GLY A 139 -7.85 7.05 -15.73
CA GLY A 139 -9.04 7.35 -16.52
C GLY A 139 -8.82 7.27 -18.03
N GLU A 140 -9.67 7.97 -18.78
CA GLU A 140 -9.75 7.91 -20.24
C GLU A 140 -8.42 8.12 -20.98
N LYS A 141 -7.49 8.90 -20.38
CA LYS A 141 -6.21 9.24 -21.01
C LYS A 141 -5.19 8.10 -21.01
N ASN A 142 -5.38 7.08 -20.20
CA ASN A 142 -4.45 5.96 -20.06
C ASN A 142 -5.13 4.63 -20.35
N VAL A 143 -5.29 4.33 -21.64
CA VAL A 143 -5.97 3.11 -22.12
C VAL A 143 -5.35 1.84 -21.56
N ARG A 144 -4.01 1.81 -21.36
CA ARG A 144 -3.32 0.63 -20.86
C ARG A 144 -3.67 0.35 -19.38
N LEU A 145 -3.47 1.32 -18.50
CA LEU A 145 -3.76 1.13 -17.07
C LEU A 145 -5.26 1.06 -16.80
N GLY A 146 -6.07 1.86 -17.48
CA GLY A 146 -7.53 1.74 -17.41
C GLY A 146 -8.04 0.38 -17.89
N GLY A 147 -7.38 -0.22 -18.89
CA GLY A 147 -7.65 -1.60 -19.33
C GLY A 147 -7.34 -2.63 -18.27
N GLU A 148 -6.22 -2.47 -17.51
CA GLU A 148 -5.89 -3.34 -16.39
C GLU A 148 -6.87 -3.18 -15.22
N VAL A 149 -7.40 -1.99 -14.97
CA VAL A 149 -8.47 -1.80 -13.96
C VAL A 149 -9.73 -2.55 -14.35
N ALA A 150 -10.11 -2.50 -15.63
CA ALA A 150 -11.29 -3.19 -16.14
C ALA A 150 -11.12 -4.73 -16.20
N HIS A 151 -9.92 -5.18 -16.57
CA HIS A 151 -9.58 -6.60 -16.78
C HIS A 151 -8.20 -6.93 -16.21
N PRO A 152 -8.07 -7.11 -14.88
CA PRO A 152 -6.78 -7.28 -14.22
C PRO A 152 -6.06 -8.56 -14.66
N SER A 153 -4.92 -8.41 -15.35
CA SER A 153 -4.08 -9.53 -15.79
C SER A 153 -3.57 -10.35 -14.60
N TYR A 154 -3.28 -9.70 -13.47
CA TYR A 154 -2.80 -10.37 -12.27
C TYR A 154 -3.82 -11.36 -11.69
N ARG A 155 -5.09 -10.99 -11.67
CA ARG A 155 -6.16 -11.83 -11.11
C ARG A 155 -6.37 -13.11 -11.92
N LYS A 156 -6.25 -13.01 -13.26
CA LYS A 156 -6.54 -14.12 -14.19
C LYS A 156 -7.90 -14.76 -13.87
N ASP A 157 -7.92 -16.05 -13.51
CA ASP A 157 -9.12 -16.84 -13.23
C ASP A 157 -9.50 -16.85 -11.74
N ALA A 158 -8.73 -16.21 -10.87
CA ALA A 158 -9.05 -16.14 -9.44
C ALA A 158 -10.36 -15.39 -9.22
N PRO A 159 -11.24 -15.85 -8.30
CA PRO A 159 -12.48 -15.13 -7.98
C PRO A 159 -12.17 -13.70 -7.53
N VAL A 160 -12.98 -12.74 -8.00
CA VAL A 160 -12.84 -11.34 -7.55
C VAL A 160 -13.06 -11.20 -6.03
N THR A 161 -13.80 -12.13 -5.43
CA THR A 161 -14.09 -12.16 -3.99
C THR A 161 -13.02 -12.89 -3.17
N ASP A 162 -11.96 -13.43 -3.81
CA ASP A 162 -10.82 -13.98 -3.07
C ASP A 162 -10.20 -12.88 -2.20
N PRO A 163 -10.06 -13.09 -0.87
CA PRO A 163 -9.57 -12.08 0.06
C PRO A 163 -8.13 -11.62 -0.21
N TYR A 164 -7.33 -12.41 -0.89
CA TYR A 164 -5.96 -12.02 -1.29
C TYR A 164 -5.92 -11.31 -2.66
N ILE A 165 -7.01 -11.38 -3.42
CA ILE A 165 -7.21 -10.62 -4.66
C ILE A 165 -7.88 -9.28 -4.33
N SER A 166 -8.95 -9.32 -3.55
CA SER A 166 -9.71 -8.13 -3.16
C SER A 166 -9.83 -8.05 -1.64
N PRO A 167 -8.85 -7.42 -0.98
CA PRO A 167 -8.83 -7.31 0.49
C PRO A 167 -10.08 -6.66 1.10
N VAL A 168 -10.85 -5.90 0.35
CA VAL A 168 -12.17 -5.39 0.79
C VAL A 168 -13.16 -6.52 1.10
N CYS A 169 -12.97 -7.71 0.53
CA CYS A 169 -13.81 -8.89 0.77
C CYS A 169 -13.34 -9.75 1.96
N ALA A 170 -12.24 -9.35 2.62
CA ALA A 170 -11.64 -10.12 3.69
C ALA A 170 -12.22 -9.81 5.07
N ASP A 171 -12.10 -10.75 5.99
CA ASP A 171 -12.11 -10.43 7.42
C ASP A 171 -10.78 -9.75 7.79
N LEU A 172 -10.84 -8.48 8.22
CA LEU A 172 -9.67 -7.67 8.55
C LEU A 172 -9.34 -7.67 10.06
N THR A 173 -10.05 -8.47 10.85
CA THR A 173 -9.83 -8.57 12.31
C THR A 173 -8.37 -8.91 12.64
N GLY A 174 -7.80 -8.20 13.60
CA GLY A 174 -6.45 -8.46 14.12
C GLY A 174 -5.31 -7.94 13.24
N LEU A 175 -5.60 -7.17 12.19
CA LEU A 175 -4.57 -6.49 11.41
C LEU A 175 -4.00 -5.28 12.18
N PRO A 176 -2.78 -4.81 11.85
CA PRO A 176 -2.14 -3.70 12.54
C PRO A 176 -2.82 -2.36 12.22
N PRO A 177 -2.53 -1.28 12.98
CA PRO A 177 -2.97 0.06 12.64
C PRO A 177 -2.64 0.45 11.20
N MET A 178 -3.58 1.15 10.53
CA MET A 178 -3.45 1.55 9.14
C MET A 178 -3.66 3.04 8.94
N LEU A 179 -2.80 3.64 8.10
CA LEU A 179 -3.09 4.88 7.41
C LEU A 179 -3.50 4.53 5.98
N ILE A 180 -4.68 4.95 5.56
CA ILE A 180 -5.20 4.75 4.20
C ILE A 180 -5.47 6.13 3.62
N THR A 181 -4.94 6.43 2.44
CA THR A 181 -5.17 7.71 1.75
C THR A 181 -5.69 7.48 0.34
N SER A 182 -6.50 8.41 -0.16
CA SER A 182 -7.03 8.37 -1.52
C SER A 182 -7.23 9.77 -2.08
N GLY A 183 -7.06 9.91 -3.38
CA GLY A 183 -7.49 11.11 -4.10
C GLY A 183 -9.01 11.11 -4.31
N GLY A 184 -9.64 12.29 -4.24
CA GLY A 184 -11.09 12.43 -4.41
C GLY A 184 -11.57 12.19 -5.85
N ASP A 185 -10.67 12.31 -6.83
CA ASP A 185 -10.96 12.14 -8.25
C ASP A 185 -10.41 10.83 -8.83
N GLU A 186 -9.78 9.96 -8.01
CA GLU A 186 -9.23 8.70 -8.51
C GLU A 186 -10.26 7.57 -8.65
N LEU A 187 -9.98 6.61 -9.53
CA LEU A 187 -10.82 5.43 -9.73
C LEU A 187 -10.94 4.60 -8.43
N PHE A 188 -9.86 4.50 -7.66
CA PHE A 188 -9.80 3.67 -6.45
C PHE A 188 -10.29 4.35 -5.16
N LEU A 189 -11.06 5.45 -5.30
CA LEU A 189 -11.66 6.12 -4.14
C LEU A 189 -12.56 5.18 -3.32
N ASP A 190 -13.45 4.46 -3.96
CA ASP A 190 -14.36 3.53 -3.26
C ASP A 190 -13.63 2.31 -2.73
N ASP A 191 -12.56 1.86 -3.39
CA ASP A 191 -11.68 0.79 -2.90
C ASP A 191 -11.06 1.14 -1.54
N ALA A 192 -10.47 2.32 -1.47
CA ALA A 192 -9.86 2.83 -0.24
C ALA A 192 -10.90 3.06 0.86
N ALA A 193 -12.05 3.64 0.50
CA ALA A 193 -13.14 3.92 1.44
C ALA A 193 -13.73 2.63 2.03
N LEU A 194 -13.99 1.62 1.19
CA LEU A 194 -14.52 0.33 1.63
C LEU A 194 -13.49 -0.40 2.51
N LEU A 195 -12.22 -0.42 2.10
CA LEU A 195 -11.16 -1.05 2.88
C LEU A 195 -11.05 -0.40 4.28
N ALA A 196 -11.07 0.93 4.34
CA ALA A 196 -11.03 1.68 5.59
C ALA A 196 -12.27 1.40 6.47
N ALA A 197 -13.46 1.39 5.87
CA ALA A 197 -14.71 1.12 6.59
C ALA A 197 -14.74 -0.30 7.16
N HIS A 198 -14.36 -1.31 6.36
CA HIS A 198 -14.33 -2.71 6.79
C HIS A 198 -13.26 -2.95 7.86
N ALA A 199 -12.07 -2.36 7.73
CA ALA A 199 -11.03 -2.46 8.74
C ALA A 199 -11.47 -1.81 10.07
N THR A 200 -12.10 -0.64 10.02
CA THR A 200 -12.67 0.02 11.21
C THR A 200 -13.76 -0.83 11.84
N ALA A 201 -14.67 -1.40 11.06
CA ALA A 201 -15.72 -2.29 11.57
C ALA A 201 -15.15 -3.58 12.20
N ALA A 202 -14.00 -4.05 11.71
CA ALA A 202 -13.26 -5.19 12.28
C ALA A 202 -12.43 -4.81 13.53
N GLY A 203 -12.51 -3.57 14.03
CA GLY A 203 -11.79 -3.10 15.20
C GLY A 203 -10.32 -2.74 14.97
N VAL A 204 -9.89 -2.61 13.72
CA VAL A 204 -8.54 -2.14 13.36
C VAL A 204 -8.48 -0.62 13.54
N PRO A 205 -7.46 -0.06 14.20
CA PRO A 205 -7.24 1.38 14.22
C PRO A 205 -6.92 1.90 12.83
N VAL A 206 -7.81 2.70 12.25
CA VAL A 206 -7.65 3.25 10.89
C VAL A 206 -7.69 4.77 10.94
N GLN A 207 -6.71 5.40 10.29
CA GLN A 207 -6.77 6.78 9.85
C GLN A 207 -7.05 6.78 8.35
N PHE A 208 -8.15 7.40 7.91
CA PHE A 208 -8.51 7.47 6.49
C PHE A 208 -8.66 8.92 6.06
N THR A 209 -7.93 9.32 5.01
CA THR A 209 -7.94 10.69 4.48
C THR A 209 -8.17 10.69 2.98
N ILE A 210 -9.16 11.49 2.54
CA ILE A 210 -9.42 11.76 1.13
C ILE A 210 -8.86 13.14 0.80
N TYR A 211 -7.97 13.21 -0.20
CA TYR A 211 -7.42 14.47 -0.71
C TYR A 211 -8.28 14.97 -1.88
N PRO A 212 -9.09 16.04 -1.70
CA PRO A 212 -10.04 16.48 -2.72
C PRO A 212 -9.36 16.82 -4.04
N ARG A 213 -9.94 16.40 -5.16
CA ARG A 213 -9.46 16.65 -6.53
C ARG A 213 -8.09 16.07 -6.88
N MET A 214 -7.52 15.24 -6.04
CA MET A 214 -6.31 14.51 -6.39
C MET A 214 -6.66 13.26 -7.21
N SER A 215 -5.88 13.03 -8.27
CA SER A 215 -5.93 11.81 -9.08
C SER A 215 -5.11 10.70 -8.43
N HIS A 216 -5.16 9.52 -9.01
CA HIS A 216 -4.42 8.35 -8.54
C HIS A 216 -2.91 8.61 -8.39
N ASP A 217 -2.32 8.17 -7.29
CA ASP A 217 -0.88 8.27 -7.00
C ASP A 217 -0.28 9.68 -7.16
N TRP A 218 -1.04 10.74 -6.85
CA TRP A 218 -0.62 12.13 -7.05
C TRP A 218 0.72 12.46 -6.38
N THR A 219 1.01 11.92 -5.22
CA THR A 219 2.25 12.19 -4.47
C THR A 219 3.49 11.64 -5.14
N LEU A 220 3.35 10.52 -5.89
CA LEU A 220 4.40 9.97 -6.71
C LEU A 220 4.66 10.81 -7.98
N LEU A 221 3.59 11.39 -8.53
CA LEU A 221 3.62 12.07 -9.83
C LEU A 221 3.84 13.57 -9.72
N LEU A 222 3.34 14.18 -8.65
CA LEU A 222 3.31 15.63 -8.40
C LEU A 222 3.78 15.94 -6.96
N PRO A 223 5.03 15.61 -6.61
CA PRO A 223 5.54 15.77 -5.25
C PRO A 223 5.59 17.23 -4.78
N GLU A 224 5.56 18.20 -5.72
CA GLU A 224 5.60 19.62 -5.44
C GLU A 224 4.26 20.23 -4.99
N LEU A 225 3.16 19.46 -5.03
CA LEU A 225 1.85 19.98 -4.64
C LEU A 225 1.75 20.16 -3.11
N PRO A 226 0.99 21.19 -2.66
CA PRO A 226 0.69 21.34 -1.24
C PRO A 226 0.02 20.12 -0.62
N GLU A 227 -0.83 19.43 -1.38
CA GLU A 227 -1.51 18.20 -0.98
C GLU A 227 -0.51 17.04 -0.77
N SER A 228 0.55 16.98 -1.57
CA SER A 228 1.62 16.00 -1.39
C SER A 228 2.40 16.27 -0.10
N ALA A 229 2.75 17.53 0.15
CA ALA A 229 3.40 17.93 1.41
C ALA A 229 2.49 17.70 2.64
N ALA A 230 1.17 17.87 2.49
CA ALA A 230 0.22 17.58 3.55
C ALA A 230 0.17 16.07 3.87
N MET A 231 0.17 15.22 2.83
CA MET A 231 0.23 13.76 3.03
C MET A 231 1.55 13.32 3.65
N ASP A 232 2.67 13.91 3.25
CA ASP A 232 3.98 13.63 3.88
C ASP A 232 3.97 13.94 5.38
N ALA A 233 3.37 15.08 5.76
CA ALA A 233 3.21 15.44 7.18
C ALA A 233 2.30 14.45 7.92
N GLU A 234 1.23 13.99 7.30
CA GLU A 234 0.32 12.98 7.84
C GLU A 234 1.02 11.64 8.06
N ILE A 235 1.80 11.18 7.08
CA ILE A 235 2.60 9.95 7.18
C ILE A 235 3.59 10.04 8.36
N ARG A 236 4.35 11.14 8.49
CA ARG A 236 5.28 11.34 9.61
C ARG A 236 4.54 11.27 10.95
N GLN A 237 3.42 11.98 11.06
CA GLN A 237 2.62 12.00 12.29
C GLN A 237 2.09 10.60 12.63
N PHE A 238 1.58 9.87 11.64
CA PHE A 238 1.10 8.50 11.84
C PHE A 238 2.22 7.57 12.31
N VAL A 239 3.37 7.56 11.62
CA VAL A 239 4.52 6.72 11.98
C VAL A 239 5.02 7.04 13.40
N ASP A 240 5.17 8.31 13.74
CA ASP A 240 5.62 8.73 15.07
C ASP A 240 4.62 8.34 16.18
N ALA A 241 3.32 8.32 15.89
CA ALA A 241 2.31 7.84 16.83
C ALA A 241 2.39 6.33 17.06
N GLN A 242 2.73 5.54 16.04
CA GLN A 242 2.83 4.08 16.12
C GLN A 242 4.18 3.62 16.69
N LEU A 243 5.27 4.27 16.28
CA LEU A 243 6.64 3.93 16.64
C LEU A 243 7.20 4.94 17.66
N LYS A 244 6.53 5.12 18.80
CA LYS A 244 6.98 6.04 19.86
C LYS A 244 8.43 5.77 20.24
N ARG A 245 9.22 6.85 20.29
CA ARG A 245 10.61 6.86 20.78
C ARG A 245 10.68 6.51 22.25
#